data_05e4e642408a5f1fcda93158a0849ca1
#
_entry.id   05e4e642408a5f1fcda93158a0849ca1
#
_cell.length_a   1.000
_cell.length_b   1.000
_cell.length_c   1.000
_cell.angle_alpha   90.00
_cell.angle_beta   90.00
_cell.angle_gamma   90.00
#
_symmetry.space_group_name_H-M   'P 1'
#
loop_
_entity.id
_entity.type
_entity.pdbx_description
1 polymer ?
#
loop_
_entity_poly.entity_id
_entity_poly.type
_entity_poly.pdbx_seq_one_letter_code
_entity_poly.pdbx_strand_id
1 'polypeptide(L)'
;MNKALKKKTWIIGYTLSALGAIALAAYFGFTNSAQRMISPAPAGLAATVVPLPAPRYDPNKPTIAILLSNTQTEVSDFLTPYAMFAESGAYNVYAVAETRGLRTLTGGVEVVPQHSFAELAALLHHSPDIILVPAMLDIGSPQNAPVLDWLRQNGQGQTLLFSWCAGAEVLAASGLIDGKTVTTHWGDIDGYERAYPAVHWQRGERYIDAGTLLTTGGITSGVDATLHLLARRNGQAVADKVAKALNYPGSPFVDNPHMEQYTAQLADSIILFNLAFTWPKRQTGVWLYDGIGEVDLAAVDDVYLMSSTNQTYTVSDTPAVVSRHGLQIVPRWQARNLPGMDRQLVPGGDGAAQAAARLPEGLGGTRVPVTILQNDQTPAYAFTTALEELAHTQDVPSARFAAKRLEVRIPLQLVGTQWPLHLLIIPVLAGLGGAIAFGSLAWLIRRAVALVQRHRNRASAQTRQPQIGRA
;
A
#
# COMPACT_ATOMS: atom_id res chain seq x y z
N MET A 1 -17.40 -24.07 48.49
CA MET A 1 -17.64 -23.52 47.15
C MET A 1 -18.34 -24.57 46.32
N ASN A 2 -19.54 -24.29 45.84
CA ASN A 2 -20.44 -25.22 45.14
C ASN A 2 -19.79 -25.76 43.84
N LYS A 3 -19.95 -27.06 43.50
CA LYS A 3 -19.40 -27.69 42.30
C LYS A 3 -19.72 -26.90 41.03
N ALA A 4 -20.91 -26.31 40.94
CA ALA A 4 -21.37 -25.48 39.80
C ALA A 4 -20.53 -24.16 39.70
N LEU A 5 -20.20 -23.52 40.81
CA LEU A 5 -19.41 -22.32 40.85
C LEU A 5 -17.96 -22.61 40.39
N LYS A 6 -17.38 -23.72 40.84
CA LYS A 6 -16.04 -24.15 40.37
C LYS A 6 -16.01 -24.41 38.87
N LYS A 7 -17.03 -25.07 38.30
CA LYS A 7 -17.13 -25.33 36.86
C LYS A 7 -17.23 -24.03 36.07
N LYS A 8 -18.03 -23.04 36.51
CA LYS A 8 -18.14 -21.72 35.89
C LYS A 8 -16.78 -20.97 35.86
N THR A 9 -16.07 -20.93 36.99
CA THR A 9 -14.76 -20.30 37.09
C THR A 9 -13.74 -20.91 36.11
N TRP A 10 -13.76 -22.23 35.94
CA TRP A 10 -12.87 -22.92 34.98
C TRP A 10 -13.22 -22.58 33.53
N ILE A 11 -14.49 -22.59 33.15
CA ILE A 11 -14.94 -22.21 31.81
C ILE A 11 -14.49 -20.77 31.51
N ILE A 12 -14.71 -19.84 32.44
CA ILE A 12 -14.28 -18.45 32.29
C ILE A 12 -12.76 -18.37 32.10
N GLY A 13 -11.98 -19.09 32.88
CA GLY A 13 -10.52 -19.11 32.75
C GLY A 13 -10.04 -19.59 31.39
N TYR A 14 -10.60 -20.69 30.87
CA TYR A 14 -10.29 -21.20 29.53
C TYR A 14 -10.69 -20.21 28.46
N THR A 15 -11.90 -19.62 28.54
CA THR A 15 -12.38 -18.64 27.56
C THR A 15 -11.51 -17.39 27.53
N LEU A 16 -11.20 -16.82 28.70
CA LEU A 16 -10.36 -15.62 28.77
C LEU A 16 -8.94 -15.87 28.26
N SER A 17 -8.36 -17.04 28.56
CA SER A 17 -7.04 -17.40 28.06
C SER A 17 -7.01 -17.62 26.55
N ALA A 18 -8.04 -18.26 26.01
CA ALA A 18 -8.19 -18.40 24.55
C ALA A 18 -8.35 -17.05 23.85
N LEU A 19 -9.21 -16.16 24.36
CA LEU A 19 -9.41 -14.83 23.81
C LEU A 19 -8.15 -13.97 23.92
N GLY A 20 -7.43 -14.05 25.05
CA GLY A 20 -6.16 -13.37 25.24
C GLY A 20 -5.08 -13.82 24.25
N ALA A 21 -5.01 -15.12 23.97
CA ALA A 21 -4.08 -15.66 22.97
C ALA A 21 -4.44 -15.23 21.53
N ILE A 22 -5.73 -15.18 21.19
CA ILE A 22 -6.20 -14.65 19.90
C ILE A 22 -5.86 -13.16 19.77
N ALA A 23 -6.11 -12.37 20.81
CA ALA A 23 -5.78 -10.94 20.83
C ALA A 23 -4.28 -10.70 20.68
N LEU A 24 -3.43 -11.50 21.33
CA LEU A 24 -1.98 -11.43 21.18
C LEU A 24 -1.53 -11.79 19.77
N ALA A 25 -2.10 -12.82 19.16
CA ALA A 25 -1.82 -13.21 17.79
C ALA A 25 -2.23 -12.11 16.80
N ALA A 26 -3.39 -11.50 17.01
CA ALA A 26 -3.86 -10.36 16.21
C ALA A 26 -2.93 -9.16 16.35
N TYR A 27 -2.54 -8.79 17.56
CA TYR A 27 -1.60 -7.69 17.82
C TYR A 27 -0.26 -7.92 17.12
N PHE A 28 0.28 -9.14 17.18
CA PHE A 28 1.51 -9.52 16.48
C PHE A 28 1.35 -9.37 14.95
N GLY A 29 0.23 -9.85 14.40
CA GLY A 29 -0.06 -9.73 12.97
C GLY A 29 -0.18 -8.28 12.52
N PHE A 30 -0.90 -7.44 13.28
CA PHE A 30 -1.04 -6.00 12.99
C PHE A 30 0.30 -5.28 13.00
N THR A 31 1.10 -5.45 14.06
CA THR A 31 2.41 -4.77 14.17
C THR A 31 3.36 -5.19 13.07
N ASN A 32 3.41 -6.50 12.74
CA ASN A 32 4.22 -7.01 11.66
C ASN A 32 3.76 -6.49 10.28
N SER A 33 2.44 -6.38 10.06
CA SER A 33 1.88 -5.82 8.82
C SER A 33 2.18 -4.33 8.68
N ALA A 34 1.99 -3.54 9.75
CA ALA A 34 2.27 -2.10 9.76
C ALA A 34 3.75 -1.79 9.46
N GLN A 35 4.67 -2.52 10.09
CA GLN A 35 6.11 -2.36 9.84
C GLN A 35 6.50 -2.64 8.38
N ARG A 36 5.78 -3.54 7.70
CA ARG A 36 6.05 -3.88 6.30
C ARG A 36 5.48 -2.86 5.32
N MET A 37 4.38 -2.20 5.66
CA MET A 37 3.82 -1.11 4.85
C MET A 37 4.77 0.10 4.79
N ILE A 38 5.52 0.34 5.86
CA ILE A 38 6.48 1.46 5.99
C ILE A 38 7.91 0.91 5.94
N SER A 39 8.21 0.03 4.98
CA SER A 39 9.55 -0.55 4.87
C SER A 39 10.51 0.45 4.19
N PRO A 40 11.52 0.98 4.89
CA PRO A 40 12.50 1.84 4.27
C PRO A 40 13.34 1.08 3.24
N ALA A 41 13.99 1.80 2.34
CA ALA A 41 14.95 1.23 1.40
C ALA A 41 16.04 0.43 2.14
N PRO A 42 16.51 -0.70 1.60
CA PRO A 42 17.61 -1.45 2.17
C PRO A 42 18.84 -0.58 2.39
N ALA A 43 19.53 -0.78 3.52
CA ALA A 43 20.74 -0.03 3.84
C ALA A 43 21.80 -0.19 2.73
N GLY A 44 22.38 0.93 2.30
CA GLY A 44 23.40 0.96 1.24
C GLY A 44 22.84 0.99 -0.19
N LEU A 45 21.53 0.75 -0.41
CA LEU A 45 20.97 0.79 -1.77
C LEU A 45 21.15 2.17 -2.41
N ALA A 46 20.89 3.24 -1.68
CA ALA A 46 21.05 4.62 -2.17
C ALA A 46 22.49 4.94 -2.64
N ALA A 47 23.50 4.33 -2.02
CA ALA A 47 24.91 4.57 -2.37
C ALA A 47 25.31 3.92 -3.71
N THR A 48 24.52 2.99 -4.24
CA THR A 48 24.78 2.31 -5.51
C THR A 48 24.11 2.97 -6.71
N VAL A 49 23.29 4.01 -6.46
CA VAL A 49 22.46 4.63 -7.49
C VAL A 49 23.20 5.81 -8.13
N VAL A 50 23.33 5.76 -9.45
CA VAL A 50 23.77 6.88 -10.27
C VAL A 50 22.53 7.42 -10.99
N PRO A 51 22.08 8.66 -10.70
CA PRO A 51 20.94 9.25 -11.37
C PRO A 51 21.17 9.40 -12.87
N LEU A 52 20.22 8.93 -13.67
CA LEU A 52 20.24 9.12 -15.11
C LEU A 52 19.99 10.60 -15.47
N PRO A 53 20.44 11.07 -16.66
CA PRO A 53 20.04 12.36 -17.16
C PRO A 53 18.52 12.50 -17.22
N ALA A 54 18.01 13.67 -16.84
CA ALA A 54 16.58 13.95 -16.98
C ALA A 54 16.15 13.97 -18.45
N PRO A 55 14.88 13.71 -18.78
CA PRO A 55 14.34 13.88 -20.11
C PRO A 55 14.59 15.30 -20.63
N ARG A 56 14.78 15.41 -21.95
CA ARG A 56 15.07 16.71 -22.59
C ARG A 56 13.90 17.67 -22.39
N TYR A 57 14.20 18.88 -21.97
CA TYR A 57 13.26 19.98 -21.85
C TYR A 57 12.87 20.53 -23.25
N ASP A 58 11.58 20.68 -23.48
CA ASP A 58 11.02 21.37 -24.65
C ASP A 58 10.37 22.69 -24.20
N PRO A 59 10.93 23.84 -24.53
CA PRO A 59 10.41 25.15 -24.09
C PRO A 59 9.02 25.49 -24.67
N ASN A 60 8.54 24.74 -25.65
CA ASN A 60 7.21 24.92 -26.24
C ASN A 60 6.11 24.11 -25.55
N LYS A 61 6.48 23.29 -24.56
CA LYS A 61 5.52 22.47 -23.80
C LYS A 61 5.42 22.97 -22.36
N PRO A 62 4.19 23.01 -21.82
CA PRO A 62 4.03 23.26 -20.39
C PRO A 62 4.70 22.15 -19.55
N THR A 63 5.12 22.50 -18.35
CA THR A 63 5.83 21.59 -17.45
C THR A 63 4.96 21.13 -16.29
N ILE A 64 4.99 19.83 -16.05
CA ILE A 64 4.38 19.17 -14.90
C ILE A 64 5.49 18.72 -13.94
N ALA A 65 5.44 19.18 -12.71
CA ALA A 65 6.24 18.66 -11.62
C ALA A 65 5.38 17.69 -10.79
N ILE A 66 5.74 16.39 -10.79
CA ILE A 66 5.11 15.38 -9.94
C ILE A 66 5.98 15.20 -8.71
N LEU A 67 5.45 15.52 -7.54
CA LEU A 67 6.23 15.60 -6.31
C LEU A 67 6.46 14.24 -5.67
N LEU A 68 7.64 14.11 -5.10
CA LEU A 68 8.04 12.99 -4.25
C LEU A 68 8.38 13.52 -2.84
N SER A 69 7.91 12.82 -1.82
CA SER A 69 8.18 13.15 -0.42
C SER A 69 9.61 12.77 0.00
N ASN A 70 10.01 13.25 1.17
CA ASN A 70 11.23 12.80 1.84
C ASN A 70 10.98 11.57 2.76
N THR A 71 9.74 11.17 2.94
CA THR A 71 9.33 9.95 3.64
C THR A 71 8.94 8.87 2.62
N GLN A 72 7.64 8.69 2.39
CA GLN A 72 7.12 7.78 1.36
C GLN A 72 6.01 8.47 0.57
N THR A 73 5.99 8.24 -0.74
CA THR A 73 4.92 8.68 -1.64
C THR A 73 4.08 7.47 -2.04
N GLU A 74 2.79 7.63 -2.16
CA GLU A 74 1.90 6.55 -2.61
C GLU A 74 2.22 6.17 -4.06
N VAL A 75 2.34 4.85 -4.31
CA VAL A 75 2.88 4.31 -5.56
C VAL A 75 2.01 4.59 -6.77
N SER A 76 0.70 4.38 -6.65
CA SER A 76 -0.24 4.60 -7.76
C SER A 76 -0.52 6.07 -7.99
N ASP A 77 -0.57 6.87 -6.93
CA ASP A 77 -0.76 8.33 -7.02
C ASP A 77 0.40 9.03 -7.73
N PHE A 78 1.57 8.42 -7.73
CA PHE A 78 2.75 8.92 -8.41
C PHE A 78 2.94 8.33 -9.81
N LEU A 79 2.97 6.98 -9.93
CA LEU A 79 3.30 6.30 -11.19
C LEU A 79 2.20 6.45 -12.25
N THR A 80 0.92 6.40 -11.84
CA THR A 80 -0.20 6.45 -12.79
C THR A 80 -0.29 7.80 -13.52
N PRO A 81 -0.34 8.95 -12.82
CA PRO A 81 -0.35 10.23 -13.53
C PRO A 81 0.95 10.52 -14.28
N TYR A 82 2.12 10.04 -13.76
CA TYR A 82 3.37 10.16 -14.49
C TYR A 82 3.26 9.52 -15.88
N ALA A 83 2.80 8.27 -15.95
CA ALA A 83 2.58 7.58 -17.21
C ALA A 83 1.56 8.29 -18.12
N MET A 84 0.41 8.71 -17.55
CA MET A 84 -0.67 9.34 -18.33
C MET A 84 -0.23 10.64 -18.99
N PHE A 85 0.43 11.52 -18.25
CA PHE A 85 0.91 12.78 -18.80
C PHE A 85 2.08 12.57 -19.77
N ALA A 86 2.99 11.64 -19.50
CA ALA A 86 4.07 11.30 -20.42
C ALA A 86 3.53 10.70 -21.73
N GLU A 87 2.56 9.76 -21.66
CA GLU A 87 1.90 9.17 -22.82
C GLU A 87 1.16 10.22 -23.66
N SER A 88 0.62 11.26 -23.04
CA SER A 88 -0.04 12.36 -23.80
C SER A 88 0.89 13.02 -24.80
N GLY A 89 2.18 13.10 -24.46
CA GLY A 89 3.20 13.79 -25.25
C GLY A 89 3.06 15.32 -25.26
N ALA A 90 2.11 15.87 -24.49
CA ALA A 90 1.74 17.29 -24.50
C ALA A 90 2.55 18.13 -23.49
N TYR A 91 3.30 17.50 -22.60
CA TYR A 91 3.97 18.15 -21.47
C TYR A 91 5.44 17.72 -21.34
N ASN A 92 6.25 18.57 -20.69
CA ASN A 92 7.44 18.13 -20.00
C ASN A 92 7.01 17.54 -18.67
N VAL A 93 7.23 16.26 -18.42
CA VAL A 93 6.81 15.58 -17.19
C VAL A 93 8.05 15.19 -16.39
N TYR A 94 8.13 15.65 -15.16
CA TYR A 94 9.28 15.40 -14.30
C TYR A 94 8.88 14.89 -12.92
N ALA A 95 9.54 13.83 -12.48
CA ALA A 95 9.60 13.39 -11.10
C ALA A 95 10.50 14.34 -10.30
N VAL A 96 9.99 15.02 -9.30
CA VAL A 96 10.68 16.10 -8.60
C VAL A 96 10.69 15.89 -7.09
N ALA A 97 11.84 16.10 -6.46
CA ALA A 97 12.01 16.01 -5.01
C ALA A 97 12.95 17.09 -4.49
N GLU A 98 13.13 17.19 -3.18
CA GLU A 98 14.11 18.09 -2.57
C GLU A 98 15.52 17.85 -3.13
N THR A 99 15.92 16.59 -3.28
CA THR A 99 17.20 16.17 -3.86
C THR A 99 16.99 15.02 -4.84
N ARG A 100 17.97 14.75 -5.70
CA ARG A 100 17.93 13.60 -6.63
C ARG A 100 18.35 12.27 -5.99
N GLY A 101 18.32 12.19 -4.67
CA GLY A 101 18.50 10.92 -3.96
C GLY A 101 17.33 9.95 -4.17
N LEU A 102 17.58 8.67 -3.90
CA LEU A 102 16.57 7.61 -3.95
C LEU A 102 15.33 8.00 -3.13
N ARG A 103 14.15 7.75 -3.68
CA ARG A 103 12.85 7.97 -3.03
C ARG A 103 12.06 6.68 -3.00
N THR A 104 11.49 6.39 -1.85
CA THR A 104 10.67 5.21 -1.62
C THR A 104 9.21 5.52 -1.91
N LEU A 105 8.59 4.71 -2.77
CA LEU A 105 7.13 4.65 -2.89
C LEU A 105 6.57 3.56 -1.96
N THR A 106 5.27 3.63 -1.67
CA THR A 106 4.58 2.55 -0.95
C THR A 106 4.74 1.22 -1.68
N GLY A 107 4.58 0.09 -0.99
CA GLY A 107 4.85 -1.23 -1.60
C GLY A 107 6.32 -1.58 -1.77
N GLY A 108 7.24 -0.60 -1.61
CA GLY A 108 8.68 -0.84 -1.69
C GLY A 108 9.25 -0.68 -3.10
N VAL A 109 8.65 0.17 -3.90
CA VAL A 109 9.20 0.63 -5.18
C VAL A 109 10.14 1.81 -4.92
N GLU A 110 11.36 1.71 -5.44
CA GLU A 110 12.35 2.78 -5.31
C GLU A 110 12.54 3.51 -6.63
N VAL A 111 12.45 4.84 -6.60
CA VAL A 111 12.59 5.68 -7.80
C VAL A 111 13.64 6.75 -7.60
N VAL A 112 14.21 7.23 -8.70
CA VAL A 112 15.16 8.33 -8.70
C VAL A 112 14.51 9.55 -9.31
N PRO A 113 14.39 10.68 -8.58
CA PRO A 113 13.86 11.93 -9.12
C PRO A 113 14.69 12.42 -10.31
N GLN A 114 14.01 12.93 -11.32
CA GLN A 114 14.65 13.46 -12.53
C GLN A 114 15.25 14.86 -12.27
N HIS A 115 14.62 15.64 -11.38
CA HIS A 115 15.14 16.92 -10.92
C HIS A 115 15.00 17.07 -9.40
N SER A 116 15.98 17.74 -8.80
CA SER A 116 15.79 18.38 -7.50
C SER A 116 14.98 19.67 -7.64
N PHE A 117 14.44 20.18 -6.53
CA PHE A 117 13.76 21.50 -6.52
C PHE A 117 14.65 22.61 -7.09
N ALA A 118 15.92 22.61 -6.72
CA ALA A 118 16.88 23.61 -7.19
C ALA A 118 17.18 23.46 -8.70
N GLU A 119 17.36 22.23 -9.20
CA GLU A 119 17.60 21.98 -10.62
C GLU A 119 16.39 22.35 -11.48
N LEU A 120 15.16 22.07 -11.02
CA LEU A 120 13.96 22.46 -11.73
C LEU A 120 13.79 23.98 -11.78
N ALA A 121 14.04 24.67 -10.67
CA ALA A 121 14.02 26.14 -10.62
C ALA A 121 15.04 26.77 -11.57
N ALA A 122 16.26 26.20 -11.63
CA ALA A 122 17.31 26.65 -12.56
C ALA A 122 16.95 26.35 -14.04
N LEU A 123 16.18 25.30 -14.32
CA LEU A 123 15.75 24.95 -15.66
C LEU A 123 14.63 25.87 -16.15
N LEU A 124 13.61 26.11 -15.32
CA LEU A 124 12.40 26.80 -15.74
C LEU A 124 12.46 28.31 -15.57
N HIS A 125 13.14 28.82 -14.53
CA HIS A 125 13.13 30.24 -14.12
C HIS A 125 11.73 30.78 -13.72
N HIS A 126 10.74 29.93 -13.59
CA HIS A 126 9.37 30.20 -13.12
C HIS A 126 8.80 28.95 -12.44
N SER A 127 7.65 29.06 -11.79
CA SER A 127 6.93 27.90 -11.24
C SER A 127 6.45 26.99 -12.35
N PRO A 128 6.35 25.65 -12.11
CA PRO A 128 5.75 24.73 -13.07
C PRO A 128 4.31 25.12 -13.41
N ASP A 129 3.85 24.77 -14.62
CA ASP A 129 2.48 25.01 -15.06
C ASP A 129 1.47 24.15 -14.28
N ILE A 130 1.88 22.94 -13.91
CA ILE A 130 1.12 22.01 -13.09
C ILE A 130 2.04 21.44 -12.01
N ILE A 131 1.58 21.47 -10.78
CA ILE A 131 2.18 20.72 -9.68
C ILE A 131 1.22 19.61 -9.31
N LEU A 132 1.62 18.37 -9.58
CA LEU A 132 0.87 17.18 -9.18
C LEU A 132 1.37 16.71 -7.83
N VAL A 133 0.43 16.55 -6.91
CA VAL A 133 0.68 16.24 -5.50
C VAL A 133 0.06 14.89 -5.16
N PRO A 134 0.85 13.80 -5.15
CA PRO A 134 0.42 12.49 -4.67
C PRO A 134 0.17 12.48 -3.16
N ALA A 135 -0.49 11.43 -2.65
CA ALA A 135 -0.49 11.16 -1.22
C ALA A 135 0.94 10.90 -0.72
N MET A 136 1.25 11.48 0.43
CA MET A 136 2.55 11.36 1.07
C MET A 136 2.36 10.91 2.51
N LEU A 137 2.98 9.79 2.87
CA LEU A 137 2.90 9.26 4.23
C LEU A 137 3.66 10.17 5.18
N ASP A 138 3.07 10.41 6.35
CA ASP A 138 3.68 11.21 7.42
C ASP A 138 4.08 12.62 6.95
N ILE A 139 3.16 13.30 6.24
CA ILE A 139 3.41 14.67 5.71
C ILE A 139 3.71 15.68 6.84
N GLY A 140 3.22 15.43 8.05
CA GLY A 140 3.53 16.24 9.23
C GLY A 140 4.95 16.06 9.76
N SER A 141 5.72 15.08 9.29
CA SER A 141 7.10 14.90 9.68
C SER A 141 7.96 16.11 9.31
N PRO A 142 8.90 16.54 10.19
CA PRO A 142 9.89 17.58 9.87
C PRO A 142 10.69 17.29 8.59
N GLN A 143 10.83 16.02 8.21
CA GLN A 143 11.50 15.64 6.97
C GLN A 143 10.79 16.17 5.72
N ASN A 144 9.47 16.36 5.77
CA ASN A 144 8.68 16.87 4.66
C ASN A 144 8.51 18.41 4.67
N ALA A 145 9.07 19.12 5.66
CA ALA A 145 9.02 20.57 5.68
C ALA A 145 9.54 21.23 4.37
N PRO A 146 10.66 20.77 3.76
CA PRO A 146 11.11 21.32 2.47
C PRO A 146 10.11 21.14 1.33
N VAL A 147 9.34 20.04 1.32
CA VAL A 147 8.29 19.80 0.32
C VAL A 147 7.15 20.79 0.48
N LEU A 148 6.68 21.00 1.73
CA LEU A 148 5.62 21.96 2.03
C LEU A 148 6.06 23.42 1.72
N ASP A 149 7.31 23.77 2.02
CA ASP A 149 7.85 25.08 1.73
C ASP A 149 7.97 25.32 0.21
N TRP A 150 8.42 24.35 -0.52
CA TRP A 150 8.49 24.41 -1.98
C TRP A 150 7.08 24.55 -2.60
N LEU A 151 6.10 23.83 -2.08
CA LEU A 151 4.69 23.95 -2.49
C LEU A 151 4.15 25.35 -2.24
N ARG A 152 4.39 25.93 -1.06
CA ARG A 152 3.96 27.30 -0.74
C ARG A 152 4.56 28.34 -1.68
N GLN A 153 5.81 28.15 -2.08
CA GLN A 153 6.53 29.05 -2.99
C GLN A 153 6.04 28.92 -4.44
N ASN A 154 5.75 27.72 -4.92
CA ASN A 154 5.48 27.45 -6.33
C ASN A 154 4.00 27.23 -6.67
N GLY A 155 3.17 26.93 -5.67
CA GLY A 155 1.74 26.65 -5.84
C GLY A 155 0.86 27.90 -5.87
N GLN A 156 1.39 29.04 -6.28
CA GLN A 156 0.69 30.33 -6.31
C GLN A 156 0.37 30.75 -7.75
N GLY A 157 -0.49 31.75 -7.89
CA GLY A 157 -0.77 32.41 -9.17
C GLY A 157 -1.55 31.52 -10.15
N GLN A 158 -0.96 31.26 -11.31
CA GLN A 158 -1.60 30.49 -12.40
C GLN A 158 -1.20 29.01 -12.41
N THR A 159 -0.32 28.56 -11.51
CA THR A 159 0.04 27.15 -11.39
C THR A 159 -1.20 26.33 -11.03
N LEU A 160 -1.50 25.30 -11.82
CA LEU A 160 -2.53 24.33 -11.47
C LEU A 160 -2.01 23.40 -10.38
N LEU A 161 -2.64 23.42 -9.22
CA LEU A 161 -2.44 22.42 -8.20
C LEU A 161 -3.35 21.21 -8.49
N PHE A 162 -2.76 20.05 -8.68
CA PHE A 162 -3.49 18.82 -8.93
C PHE A 162 -3.18 17.82 -7.83
N SER A 163 -4.09 17.65 -6.87
CA SER A 163 -3.94 16.60 -5.85
C SER A 163 -4.58 15.31 -6.28
N TRP A 164 -3.85 14.23 -6.11
CA TRP A 164 -4.33 12.87 -6.38
C TRP A 164 -4.56 12.15 -5.05
N CYS A 165 -5.75 11.55 -4.87
CA CYS A 165 -6.11 10.79 -3.67
C CYS A 165 -5.90 11.63 -2.38
N ALA A 166 -5.19 11.10 -1.39
CA ALA A 166 -4.83 11.81 -0.17
C ALA A 166 -3.75 12.91 -0.36
N GLY A 167 -3.34 13.22 -1.59
CA GLY A 167 -2.53 14.40 -1.90
C GLY A 167 -3.20 15.73 -1.50
N ALA A 168 -4.52 15.74 -1.34
CA ALA A 168 -5.24 16.90 -0.81
C ALA A 168 -4.83 17.20 0.65
N GLU A 169 -4.44 16.22 1.46
CA GLU A 169 -3.86 16.44 2.78
C GLU A 169 -2.55 17.25 2.71
N VAL A 170 -1.71 16.95 1.73
CA VAL A 170 -0.44 17.67 1.54
C VAL A 170 -0.69 19.14 1.21
N LEU A 171 -1.70 19.40 0.35
CA LEU A 171 -2.13 20.78 0.06
C LEU A 171 -2.74 21.46 1.27
N ALA A 172 -3.53 20.76 2.09
CA ALA A 172 -4.08 21.30 3.33
C ALA A 172 -2.98 21.62 4.35
N ALA A 173 -2.00 20.73 4.52
CA ALA A 173 -0.84 20.95 5.40
C ALA A 173 0.04 22.13 4.94
N SER A 174 0.02 22.45 3.64
CA SER A 174 0.69 23.63 3.11
C SER A 174 -0.09 24.93 3.33
N GLY A 175 -1.40 24.87 3.65
CA GLY A 175 -2.32 26.01 3.76
C GLY A 175 -2.83 26.56 2.42
N LEU A 176 -2.50 25.92 1.29
CA LEU A 176 -2.84 26.42 -0.06
C LEU A 176 -4.33 26.26 -0.42
N ILE A 177 -5.04 25.41 0.31
CA ILE A 177 -6.45 25.11 0.03
C ILE A 177 -7.42 25.52 1.15
N ASP A 178 -6.98 26.35 2.08
CA ASP A 178 -7.84 26.92 3.11
C ASP A 178 -9.02 27.69 2.47
N GLY A 179 -10.24 27.45 2.95
CA GLY A 179 -11.48 28.01 2.41
C GLY A 179 -11.89 27.47 1.05
N LYS A 180 -11.19 26.46 0.49
CA LYS A 180 -11.55 25.83 -0.79
C LYS A 180 -12.43 24.61 -0.58
N THR A 181 -13.28 24.31 -1.57
CA THR A 181 -14.02 23.06 -1.65
C THR A 181 -13.19 22.04 -2.43
N VAL A 182 -12.92 20.90 -1.81
CA VAL A 182 -12.04 19.85 -2.35
C VAL A 182 -12.62 18.48 -2.05
N THR A 183 -12.16 17.48 -2.79
CA THR A 183 -12.38 16.07 -2.46
C THR A 183 -11.04 15.36 -2.23
N THR A 184 -11.09 14.19 -1.64
CA THR A 184 -9.97 13.32 -1.35
C THR A 184 -10.45 11.88 -1.29
N HIS A 185 -9.56 10.93 -1.01
CA HIS A 185 -9.94 9.53 -0.82
C HIS A 185 -11.04 9.40 0.25
N TRP A 186 -12.11 8.68 -0.08
CA TRP A 186 -13.33 8.57 0.74
C TRP A 186 -13.08 8.13 2.19
N GLY A 187 -12.09 7.28 2.42
CA GLY A 187 -11.77 6.73 3.75
C GLY A 187 -11.06 7.70 4.68
N ASP A 188 -10.57 8.82 4.15
CA ASP A 188 -9.72 9.76 4.90
C ASP A 188 -10.45 11.07 5.24
N ILE A 189 -11.56 11.37 4.55
CA ILE A 189 -12.32 12.63 4.69
C ILE A 189 -12.68 12.94 6.15
N ASP A 190 -13.20 11.96 6.91
CA ASP A 190 -13.57 12.16 8.31
C ASP A 190 -12.39 12.55 9.21
N GLY A 191 -11.21 12.06 8.87
CA GLY A 191 -9.94 12.42 9.52
C GLY A 191 -9.52 13.84 9.19
N TYR A 192 -9.58 14.19 7.92
CA TYR A 192 -9.12 15.48 7.42
C TYR A 192 -10.07 16.64 7.78
N GLU A 193 -11.38 16.41 7.87
CA GLU A 193 -12.32 17.41 8.42
C GLU A 193 -11.94 17.85 9.83
N ARG A 194 -11.45 16.91 10.65
CA ARG A 194 -10.99 17.23 12.01
C ARG A 194 -9.60 17.88 12.04
N ALA A 195 -8.70 17.43 11.18
CA ALA A 195 -7.31 17.91 11.14
C ALA A 195 -7.19 19.28 10.45
N TYR A 196 -8.00 19.52 9.41
CA TYR A 196 -7.94 20.71 8.57
C TYR A 196 -9.33 21.35 8.43
N PRO A 197 -9.90 21.93 9.52
CA PRO A 197 -11.27 22.46 9.54
C PRO A 197 -11.46 23.73 8.68
N ALA A 198 -10.38 24.34 8.22
CA ALA A 198 -10.45 25.47 7.28
C ALA A 198 -10.78 25.04 5.85
N VAL A 199 -10.71 23.76 5.53
CA VAL A 199 -10.95 23.21 4.19
C VAL A 199 -12.36 22.62 4.11
N HIS A 200 -13.07 22.84 3.00
CA HIS A 200 -14.41 22.29 2.78
C HIS A 200 -14.32 20.95 2.04
N TRP A 201 -14.36 19.86 2.79
CA TRP A 201 -14.25 18.50 2.26
C TRP A 201 -15.58 18.00 1.71
N GLN A 202 -15.63 17.66 0.42
CA GLN A 202 -16.83 17.21 -0.27
C GLN A 202 -16.76 15.70 -0.55
N ARG A 203 -17.85 15.01 -0.25
CA ARG A 203 -18.05 13.58 -0.50
C ARG A 203 -18.85 13.36 -1.78
N GLY A 204 -18.77 12.15 -2.34
CA GLY A 204 -19.58 11.77 -3.49
C GLY A 204 -19.09 12.34 -4.82
N GLU A 205 -17.86 12.83 -4.87
CA GLU A 205 -17.22 13.34 -6.08
C GLU A 205 -15.93 12.56 -6.35
N ARG A 206 -15.75 12.12 -7.57
CA ARG A 206 -14.49 11.51 -8.00
C ARG A 206 -13.39 12.55 -8.15
N TYR A 207 -13.76 13.74 -8.59
CA TYR A 207 -12.85 14.90 -8.64
C TYR A 207 -13.63 16.20 -8.53
N ILE A 208 -12.96 17.26 -8.14
CA ILE A 208 -13.46 18.64 -8.15
C ILE A 208 -12.47 19.48 -8.94
N ASP A 209 -12.94 20.08 -10.03
CA ASP A 209 -12.16 20.98 -10.88
C ASP A 209 -12.61 22.42 -10.63
N ALA A 210 -11.76 23.20 -9.96
CA ALA A 210 -11.96 24.63 -9.70
C ALA A 210 -11.03 25.53 -10.53
N GLY A 211 -10.62 25.07 -11.72
CA GLY A 211 -9.79 25.82 -12.66
C GLY A 211 -8.29 25.70 -12.41
N THR A 212 -7.77 26.34 -11.36
CA THR A 212 -6.37 26.24 -10.94
C THR A 212 -6.16 25.26 -9.78
N LEU A 213 -7.21 24.60 -9.35
CA LEU A 213 -7.17 23.54 -8.34
C LEU A 213 -8.01 22.37 -8.84
N LEU A 214 -7.39 21.20 -8.99
CA LEU A 214 -8.04 19.93 -9.32
C LEU A 214 -7.72 18.95 -8.21
N THR A 215 -8.75 18.41 -7.53
CA THR A 215 -8.59 17.44 -6.45
C THR A 215 -9.37 16.18 -6.75
N THR A 216 -8.84 14.99 -6.38
CA THR A 216 -9.48 13.73 -6.70
C THR A 216 -9.71 12.84 -5.48
N GLY A 217 -10.67 11.95 -5.58
CA GLY A 217 -10.81 10.79 -4.73
C GLY A 217 -9.65 9.79 -4.89
N GLY A 218 -9.93 8.49 -4.72
CA GLY A 218 -8.93 7.42 -4.84
C GLY A 218 -8.35 7.25 -6.24
N ILE A 219 -7.52 6.23 -6.39
CA ILE A 219 -6.61 6.05 -7.54
C ILE A 219 -7.32 6.12 -8.90
N THR A 220 -8.41 5.37 -9.11
CA THR A 220 -9.09 5.40 -10.42
C THR A 220 -9.91 6.67 -10.65
N SER A 221 -10.28 7.39 -9.58
CA SER A 221 -10.85 8.73 -9.68
C SER A 221 -9.85 9.73 -10.27
N GLY A 222 -8.57 9.57 -9.92
CA GLY A 222 -7.49 10.34 -10.53
C GLY A 222 -7.29 10.07 -12.02
N VAL A 223 -7.53 8.83 -12.47
CA VAL A 223 -7.51 8.50 -13.93
C VAL A 223 -8.58 9.30 -14.65
N ASP A 224 -9.83 9.28 -14.14
CA ASP A 224 -10.93 10.06 -14.74
C ASP A 224 -10.63 11.56 -14.76
N ALA A 225 -10.12 12.10 -13.64
CA ALA A 225 -9.73 13.51 -13.54
C ALA A 225 -8.60 13.90 -14.49
N THR A 226 -7.62 13.02 -14.69
CA THR A 226 -6.53 13.27 -15.64
C THR A 226 -7.03 13.25 -17.08
N LEU A 227 -7.89 12.30 -17.45
CA LEU A 227 -8.52 12.28 -18.77
C LEU A 227 -9.39 13.53 -19.01
N HIS A 228 -10.17 13.95 -17.99
CA HIS A 228 -10.90 15.21 -18.01
C HIS A 228 -9.97 16.42 -18.25
N LEU A 229 -8.88 16.51 -17.50
CA LEU A 229 -7.91 17.60 -17.65
C LEU A 229 -7.26 17.61 -19.03
N LEU A 230 -6.88 16.44 -19.55
CA LEU A 230 -6.30 16.30 -20.88
C LEU A 230 -7.31 16.69 -21.98
N ALA A 231 -8.55 16.24 -21.88
CA ALA A 231 -9.61 16.62 -22.82
C ALA A 231 -9.83 18.15 -22.82
N ARG A 232 -9.89 18.76 -21.63
CA ARG A 232 -10.10 20.20 -21.48
C ARG A 232 -8.93 21.05 -21.99
N ARG A 233 -7.67 20.63 -21.73
CA ARG A 233 -6.48 21.44 -22.06
C ARG A 233 -5.87 21.11 -23.43
N ASN A 234 -5.94 19.85 -23.85
CA ASN A 234 -5.24 19.34 -25.03
C ASN A 234 -6.19 18.79 -26.11
N GLY A 235 -7.50 18.72 -25.81
CA GLY A 235 -8.52 18.19 -26.69
C GLY A 235 -8.80 16.70 -26.48
N GLN A 236 -10.03 16.29 -26.86
CA GLN A 236 -10.55 14.93 -26.64
C GLN A 236 -9.63 13.84 -27.24
N ALA A 237 -9.07 14.09 -28.43
CA ALA A 237 -8.19 13.12 -29.11
C ALA A 237 -6.94 12.75 -28.28
N VAL A 238 -6.41 13.66 -27.46
CA VAL A 238 -5.28 13.38 -26.56
C VAL A 238 -5.73 12.53 -25.38
N ALA A 239 -6.88 12.84 -24.79
CA ALA A 239 -7.45 12.03 -23.72
C ALA A 239 -7.76 10.60 -24.19
N ASP A 240 -8.38 10.46 -25.38
CA ASP A 240 -8.68 9.16 -25.99
C ASP A 240 -7.42 8.34 -26.29
N LYS A 241 -6.36 9.00 -26.78
CA LYS A 241 -5.06 8.36 -26.99
C LYS A 241 -4.53 7.77 -25.67
N VAL A 242 -4.54 8.54 -24.59
CA VAL A 242 -4.05 8.10 -23.28
C VAL A 242 -4.92 6.98 -22.72
N ALA A 243 -6.25 7.11 -22.76
CA ALA A 243 -7.17 6.06 -22.31
C ALA A 243 -6.94 4.75 -23.07
N LYS A 244 -6.74 4.82 -24.38
CA LYS A 244 -6.43 3.65 -25.23
C LYS A 244 -5.09 3.02 -24.85
N ALA A 245 -4.06 3.82 -24.62
CA ALA A 245 -2.73 3.31 -24.26
C ALA A 245 -2.74 2.56 -22.90
N LEU A 246 -3.59 3.00 -21.98
CA LEU A 246 -3.80 2.32 -20.70
C LEU A 246 -4.76 1.12 -20.79
N ASN A 247 -5.35 0.85 -21.93
CA ASN A 247 -6.50 -0.06 -22.08
C ASN A 247 -7.64 0.27 -21.08
N TYR A 248 -7.79 1.55 -20.73
CA TYR A 248 -8.85 1.99 -19.83
C TYR A 248 -10.21 1.85 -20.51
N PRO A 249 -11.16 1.09 -19.93
CA PRO A 249 -12.39 0.70 -20.65
C PRO A 249 -13.39 1.85 -20.81
N GLY A 250 -12.97 3.06 -20.49
CA GLY A 250 -13.84 4.23 -20.45
C GLY A 250 -14.60 4.34 -19.12
N SER A 251 -15.05 5.54 -18.84
CA SER A 251 -15.77 5.83 -17.60
C SER A 251 -16.74 6.99 -17.85
N PRO A 252 -17.98 6.90 -17.36
CA PRO A 252 -18.93 8.01 -17.43
C PRO A 252 -18.50 9.19 -16.53
N PHE A 253 -17.51 8.96 -15.65
CA PHE A 253 -17.05 9.94 -14.68
C PHE A 253 -16.04 10.93 -15.25
N VAL A 254 -15.52 10.73 -16.46
CA VAL A 254 -14.64 11.71 -17.11
C VAL A 254 -15.39 13.04 -17.33
N ASP A 255 -16.67 12.98 -17.70
CA ASP A 255 -17.51 14.16 -17.95
C ASP A 255 -18.43 14.53 -16.77
N ASN A 256 -18.71 13.58 -15.88
CA ASN A 256 -19.54 13.77 -14.70
C ASN A 256 -18.89 13.14 -13.45
N PRO A 257 -18.23 13.94 -12.60
CA PRO A 257 -17.49 13.42 -11.45
C PRO A 257 -18.37 12.87 -10.32
N HIS A 258 -19.68 13.09 -10.37
CA HIS A 258 -20.58 12.70 -9.30
C HIS A 258 -20.71 11.19 -9.19
N MET A 259 -20.52 10.63 -7.98
CA MET A 259 -20.65 9.20 -7.69
C MET A 259 -21.39 8.97 -6.37
N GLU A 260 -21.98 7.77 -6.23
CA GLU A 260 -22.48 7.34 -4.93
C GLU A 260 -21.31 7.26 -3.94
N GLN A 261 -21.53 7.86 -2.76
CA GLN A 261 -20.52 7.90 -1.70
C GLN A 261 -20.18 6.51 -1.20
N TYR A 262 -18.90 6.20 -1.10
CA TYR A 262 -18.43 5.02 -0.39
C TYR A 262 -18.63 5.16 1.13
N THR A 263 -19.07 4.09 1.75
CA THR A 263 -19.22 3.98 3.21
C THR A 263 -18.58 2.70 3.71
N ALA A 264 -18.07 2.71 4.94
CA ALA A 264 -17.55 1.50 5.57
C ALA A 264 -18.67 0.48 5.76
N GLN A 265 -18.42 -0.77 5.37
CA GLN A 265 -19.35 -1.90 5.44
C GLN A 265 -18.75 -3.03 6.27
N LEU A 266 -19.59 -3.91 6.81
CA LEU A 266 -19.12 -5.08 7.57
C LEU A 266 -18.19 -5.96 6.74
N ALA A 267 -18.43 -6.09 5.43
CA ALA A 267 -17.57 -6.85 4.52
C ALA A 267 -16.14 -6.29 4.45
N ASP A 268 -15.96 -4.99 4.71
CA ASP A 268 -14.63 -4.36 4.71
C ASP A 268 -13.76 -4.82 5.89
N SER A 269 -14.36 -5.47 6.90
CA SER A 269 -13.61 -6.07 8.01
C SER A 269 -12.62 -7.15 7.56
N ILE A 270 -12.73 -7.65 6.32
CA ILE A 270 -11.75 -8.58 5.74
C ILE A 270 -10.31 -8.05 5.87
N ILE A 271 -10.11 -6.72 5.74
CA ILE A 271 -8.78 -6.13 5.88
C ILE A 271 -8.23 -6.32 7.30
N LEU A 272 -9.06 -6.23 8.33
CA LEU A 272 -8.63 -6.45 9.71
C LEU A 272 -8.17 -7.89 9.92
N PHE A 273 -8.87 -8.86 9.31
CA PHE A 273 -8.46 -10.26 9.34
C PHE A 273 -7.16 -10.49 8.56
N ASN A 274 -7.01 -9.87 7.39
CA ASN A 274 -5.77 -9.95 6.61
C ASN A 274 -4.57 -9.36 7.36
N LEU A 275 -4.74 -8.21 7.99
CA LEU A 275 -3.70 -7.59 8.82
C LEU A 275 -3.35 -8.46 10.04
N ALA A 276 -4.37 -8.99 10.73
CA ALA A 276 -4.20 -9.71 11.98
C ALA A 276 -3.74 -11.16 11.80
N PHE A 277 -4.21 -11.87 10.77
CA PHE A 277 -4.12 -13.33 10.69
C PHE A 277 -3.55 -13.88 9.38
N THR A 278 -3.08 -13.02 8.46
CA THR A 278 -2.30 -13.47 7.30
C THR A 278 -0.81 -13.33 7.61
N TRP A 279 -0.24 -14.30 8.30
CA TRP A 279 1.19 -14.38 8.56
C TRP A 279 1.67 -15.83 8.71
N PRO A 280 2.84 -16.19 8.12
CA PRO A 280 3.64 -15.30 7.29
C PRO A 280 2.88 -14.87 6.04
N LYS A 281 3.09 -13.62 5.56
CA LYS A 281 2.52 -13.18 4.29
C LYS A 281 3.21 -13.89 3.14
N ARG A 282 2.45 -14.13 2.05
CA ARG A 282 3.00 -14.69 0.82
C ARG A 282 4.06 -13.76 0.25
N GLN A 283 5.26 -14.29 0.00
CA GLN A 283 6.39 -13.54 -0.54
C GLN A 283 6.25 -13.50 -2.08
N THR A 284 6.08 -12.32 -2.64
CA THR A 284 5.85 -12.13 -4.08
C THR A 284 6.96 -11.26 -4.66
N GLY A 285 7.76 -11.82 -5.57
CA GLY A 285 8.72 -11.06 -6.36
C GLY A 285 8.00 -10.31 -7.48
N VAL A 286 8.21 -9.00 -7.59
CA VAL A 286 7.76 -8.15 -8.71
C VAL A 286 8.96 -7.89 -9.59
N TRP A 287 8.95 -8.47 -10.78
CA TRP A 287 10.09 -8.43 -11.69
C TRP A 287 10.14 -7.13 -12.45
N LEU A 288 11.23 -6.38 -12.26
CA LEU A 288 11.51 -5.12 -12.97
C LEU A 288 12.41 -5.37 -14.17
N TYR A 289 12.10 -4.70 -15.29
CA TYR A 289 12.83 -4.77 -16.55
C TYR A 289 12.71 -3.44 -17.32
N ASP A 290 13.63 -3.16 -18.25
CA ASP A 290 13.56 -1.96 -19.09
C ASP A 290 12.30 -1.99 -19.97
N GLY A 291 11.58 -0.87 -20.00
CA GLY A 291 10.29 -0.74 -20.69
C GLY A 291 9.07 -1.17 -19.87
N ILE A 292 9.24 -1.49 -18.57
CA ILE A 292 8.10 -1.79 -17.68
C ILE A 292 7.10 -0.64 -17.68
N GLY A 293 5.80 -0.96 -17.76
CA GLY A 293 4.74 0.04 -17.66
C GLY A 293 4.59 0.56 -16.23
N GLU A 294 4.58 1.88 -16.06
CA GLU A 294 4.45 2.48 -14.72
C GLU A 294 3.10 2.17 -14.09
N VAL A 295 2.01 2.19 -14.89
CA VAL A 295 0.66 1.84 -14.41
C VAL A 295 0.56 0.36 -14.08
N ASP A 296 1.24 -0.49 -14.85
CA ASP A 296 1.26 -1.94 -14.61
C ASP A 296 2.00 -2.27 -13.32
N LEU A 297 3.12 -1.59 -13.06
CA LEU A 297 3.85 -1.73 -11.80
C LEU A 297 3.02 -1.21 -10.62
N ALA A 298 2.44 -0.01 -10.75
CA ALA A 298 1.60 0.61 -9.73
C ALA A 298 0.42 -0.30 -9.34
N ALA A 299 -0.28 -0.85 -10.33
CA ALA A 299 -1.43 -1.71 -10.11
C ALA A 299 -1.09 -2.98 -9.31
N VAL A 300 0.07 -3.59 -9.58
CA VAL A 300 0.53 -4.76 -8.83
C VAL A 300 0.81 -4.41 -7.39
N ASP A 301 1.67 -3.41 -7.16
CA ASP A 301 2.10 -3.09 -5.80
C ASP A 301 0.95 -2.60 -4.94
N ASP A 302 0.08 -1.75 -5.48
CA ASP A 302 -1.01 -1.14 -4.72
C ASP A 302 -2.17 -2.11 -4.44
N VAL A 303 -2.57 -2.94 -5.40
CA VAL A 303 -3.61 -3.96 -5.17
C VAL A 303 -3.22 -4.91 -4.04
N TYR A 304 -1.97 -5.36 -4.00
CA TYR A 304 -1.50 -6.23 -2.93
C TYR A 304 -1.29 -5.51 -1.61
N LEU A 305 -0.84 -4.25 -1.64
CA LEU A 305 -0.72 -3.41 -0.46
C LEU A 305 -2.10 -3.18 0.17
N MET A 306 -3.09 -2.75 -0.62
CA MET A 306 -4.45 -2.47 -0.14
C MET A 306 -5.17 -3.70 0.40
N SER A 307 -4.91 -4.89 -0.16
CA SER A 307 -5.46 -6.14 0.34
C SER A 307 -4.76 -6.67 1.60
N SER A 308 -3.51 -6.24 1.82
CA SER A 308 -2.65 -6.73 2.89
C SER A 308 -2.47 -8.26 2.95
N THR A 309 -2.56 -8.93 1.80
CA THR A 309 -2.44 -10.39 1.71
C THR A 309 -1.01 -10.86 1.43
N ASN A 310 -0.25 -10.07 0.69
CA ASN A 310 1.10 -10.40 0.22
C ASN A 310 2.15 -9.42 0.75
N GLN A 311 3.40 -9.84 0.70
CA GLN A 311 4.57 -8.97 0.78
C GLN A 311 5.22 -8.93 -0.60
N THR A 312 5.23 -7.78 -1.23
CA THR A 312 5.89 -7.56 -2.52
C THR A 312 7.36 -7.19 -2.35
N TYR A 313 8.17 -7.58 -3.32
CA TYR A 313 9.60 -7.26 -3.40
C TYR A 313 9.95 -6.97 -4.85
N THR A 314 10.45 -5.78 -5.12
CA THR A 314 10.97 -5.42 -6.44
C THR A 314 12.29 -6.14 -6.72
N VAL A 315 12.38 -6.84 -7.83
CA VAL A 315 13.49 -7.72 -8.20
C VAL A 315 13.94 -7.44 -9.62
N SER A 316 15.24 -7.44 -9.87
CA SER A 316 15.81 -7.41 -11.23
C SER A 316 17.17 -8.12 -11.25
N ASP A 317 17.66 -8.43 -12.42
CA ASP A 317 19.06 -8.85 -12.66
C ASP A 317 20.00 -7.65 -12.92
N THR A 318 19.42 -6.46 -13.12
CA THR A 318 20.17 -5.21 -13.31
C THR A 318 20.08 -4.29 -12.07
N PRO A 319 21.06 -3.43 -11.81
CA PRO A 319 21.07 -2.52 -10.66
C PRO A 319 19.94 -1.48 -10.70
N ALA A 320 19.47 -1.12 -11.87
CA ALA A 320 18.36 -0.22 -12.11
C ALA A 320 17.73 -0.54 -13.46
N VAL A 321 16.47 -0.18 -13.62
CA VAL A 321 15.73 -0.27 -14.88
C VAL A 321 15.17 1.08 -15.25
N VAL A 322 14.85 1.26 -16.52
CA VAL A 322 14.18 2.44 -17.05
C VAL A 322 12.76 2.05 -17.46
N SER A 323 11.77 2.72 -16.91
CA SER A 323 10.37 2.49 -17.26
C SER A 323 10.06 2.93 -18.68
N ARG A 324 8.87 2.62 -19.18
CA ARG A 324 8.41 2.98 -20.53
C ARG A 324 8.57 4.46 -20.83
N HIS A 325 8.33 5.33 -19.85
CA HIS A 325 8.42 6.80 -20.05
C HIS A 325 9.68 7.42 -19.42
N GLY A 326 10.72 6.62 -19.17
CA GLY A 326 12.04 7.13 -18.79
C GLY A 326 12.25 7.40 -17.32
N LEU A 327 11.42 6.86 -16.43
CA LEU A 327 11.64 6.93 -15.00
C LEU A 327 12.65 5.85 -14.58
N GLN A 328 13.68 6.23 -13.83
CA GLN A 328 14.63 5.29 -13.26
C GLN A 328 14.05 4.64 -12.00
N ILE A 329 13.96 3.31 -12.03
CA ILE A 329 13.46 2.49 -10.93
C ILE A 329 14.58 1.56 -10.45
N VAL A 330 14.76 1.45 -9.14
CA VAL A 330 15.83 0.68 -8.52
C VAL A 330 15.25 -0.53 -7.81
N PRO A 331 15.62 -1.76 -8.20
CA PRO A 331 15.14 -2.95 -7.52
C PRO A 331 15.71 -3.04 -6.11
N ARG A 332 14.89 -3.43 -5.14
CA ARG A 332 15.37 -3.70 -3.77
C ARG A 332 16.23 -4.94 -3.68
N TRP A 333 16.01 -5.89 -4.60
CA TRP A 333 16.71 -7.17 -4.62
C TRP A 333 17.26 -7.47 -6.00
N GLN A 334 18.50 -7.97 -6.00
CA GLN A 334 19.08 -8.58 -7.20
C GLN A 334 18.64 -10.04 -7.26
N ALA A 335 18.30 -10.56 -8.45
CA ALA A 335 17.85 -11.93 -8.65
C ALA A 335 18.77 -12.99 -8.00
N ARG A 336 20.07 -12.76 -8.07
CA ARG A 336 21.10 -13.67 -7.50
C ARG A 336 21.11 -13.73 -5.96
N ASN A 337 20.55 -12.72 -5.28
CA ASN A 337 20.55 -12.59 -3.81
C ASN A 337 19.12 -12.58 -3.23
N LEU A 338 18.15 -13.07 -4.01
CA LEU A 338 16.76 -13.05 -3.63
C LEU A 338 16.49 -14.02 -2.48
N PRO A 339 15.80 -13.61 -1.41
CA PRO A 339 15.28 -14.56 -0.43
C PRO A 339 14.24 -15.47 -1.07
N GLY A 340 13.89 -16.58 -0.42
CA GLY A 340 12.88 -17.50 -0.93
C GLY A 340 11.56 -16.78 -1.22
N MET A 341 11.03 -16.96 -2.44
CA MET A 341 9.76 -16.41 -2.90
C MET A 341 8.75 -17.52 -3.11
N ASP A 342 7.47 -17.21 -2.83
CA ASP A 342 6.38 -18.14 -3.11
C ASP A 342 5.93 -18.06 -4.58
N ARG A 343 6.13 -16.90 -5.21
CA ARG A 343 5.82 -16.63 -6.63
C ARG A 343 6.51 -15.40 -7.17
N GLN A 344 6.45 -15.24 -8.49
CA GLN A 344 6.90 -14.05 -9.19
C GLN A 344 5.80 -13.50 -10.09
N LEU A 345 5.68 -12.19 -10.12
CA LEU A 345 4.80 -11.43 -11.02
C LEU A 345 5.66 -10.62 -11.98
N VAL A 346 5.30 -10.65 -13.24
CA VAL A 346 5.87 -9.78 -14.27
C VAL A 346 4.77 -8.79 -14.67
N PRO A 347 4.86 -7.52 -14.22
CA PRO A 347 3.92 -6.48 -14.64
C PRO A 347 3.95 -6.29 -16.16
N GLY A 348 2.90 -5.71 -16.72
CA GLY A 348 2.84 -5.36 -18.14
C GLY A 348 3.87 -4.31 -18.54
N GLY A 349 4.01 -4.14 -19.85
CA GLY A 349 4.94 -3.18 -20.44
C GLY A 349 5.63 -3.74 -21.67
N ASP A 350 6.45 -2.90 -22.31
CA ASP A 350 7.18 -3.28 -23.52
C ASP A 350 8.22 -4.35 -23.17
N GLY A 351 8.04 -5.56 -23.70
CA GLY A 351 8.97 -6.66 -23.46
C GLY A 351 8.65 -7.55 -22.25
N ALA A 352 7.45 -7.48 -21.67
CA ALA A 352 7.06 -8.32 -20.51
C ALA A 352 7.27 -9.83 -20.77
N ALA A 353 6.89 -10.32 -21.96
CA ALA A 353 7.08 -11.71 -22.34
C ALA A 353 8.57 -12.11 -22.44
N GLN A 354 9.41 -11.22 -23.00
CA GLN A 354 10.86 -11.44 -23.09
C GLN A 354 11.50 -11.37 -21.68
N ALA A 355 11.03 -10.47 -20.83
CA ALA A 355 11.47 -10.40 -19.44
C ALA A 355 11.14 -11.69 -18.69
N ALA A 356 9.92 -12.19 -18.83
CA ALA A 356 9.48 -13.43 -18.22
C ALA A 356 10.31 -14.65 -18.70
N ALA A 357 10.67 -14.69 -19.99
CA ALA A 357 11.50 -15.75 -20.57
C ALA A 357 12.96 -15.74 -20.06
N ARG A 358 13.43 -14.62 -19.52
CA ARG A 358 14.79 -14.49 -18.94
C ARG A 358 14.83 -14.78 -17.45
N LEU A 359 13.66 -14.97 -16.82
CA LEU A 359 13.62 -15.31 -15.41
C LEU A 359 14.41 -16.60 -15.15
N PRO A 360 15.28 -16.64 -14.15
CA PRO A 360 16.00 -17.84 -13.79
C PRO A 360 15.03 -18.98 -13.49
N GLU A 361 15.27 -20.18 -14.03
CA GLU A 361 14.41 -21.38 -13.83
C GLU A 361 14.28 -21.80 -12.35
N GLY A 362 15.03 -21.18 -11.46
CA GLY A 362 14.98 -21.40 -10.02
C GLY A 362 15.67 -20.29 -9.26
N LEU A 363 14.91 -19.52 -8.49
CA LEU A 363 15.45 -18.61 -7.49
C LEU A 363 15.54 -19.39 -6.18
N GLY A 364 16.76 -19.53 -5.64
CA GLY A 364 16.97 -20.28 -4.41
C GLY A 364 16.81 -21.82 -4.53
N GLY A 365 16.92 -22.40 -5.75
CA GLY A 365 16.89 -23.85 -5.97
C GLY A 365 15.49 -24.49 -6.10
N THR A 366 14.43 -23.69 -6.06
CA THR A 366 13.05 -24.15 -6.27
C THR A 366 12.42 -23.45 -7.46
N ARG A 367 11.64 -24.19 -8.28
CA ARG A 367 10.82 -23.59 -9.33
C ARG A 367 9.71 -22.76 -8.70
N VAL A 368 9.76 -21.44 -8.89
CA VAL A 368 8.76 -20.50 -8.38
C VAL A 368 7.76 -20.20 -9.50
N PRO A 369 6.43 -20.27 -9.26
CA PRO A 369 5.44 -19.91 -10.26
C PRO A 369 5.64 -18.49 -10.76
N VAL A 370 5.62 -18.30 -12.10
CA VAL A 370 5.72 -17.00 -12.76
C VAL A 370 4.38 -16.68 -13.40
N THR A 371 3.86 -15.50 -13.13
CA THR A 371 2.62 -14.98 -13.74
C THR A 371 2.94 -13.68 -14.47
N ILE A 372 2.68 -13.62 -15.77
CA ILE A 372 2.68 -12.39 -16.57
C ILE A 372 1.27 -11.81 -16.45
N LEU A 373 1.14 -10.63 -15.87
CA LEU A 373 -0.18 -10.05 -15.63
C LEU A 373 -0.81 -9.46 -16.89
N GLN A 374 0.02 -8.94 -17.77
CA GLN A 374 -0.44 -8.34 -19.01
C GLN A 374 0.60 -8.52 -20.11
N ASN A 375 0.18 -8.84 -21.31
CA ASN A 375 1.05 -8.92 -22.47
C ASN A 375 0.33 -8.38 -23.72
N ASP A 376 1.08 -8.18 -24.81
CA ASP A 376 0.57 -7.63 -26.06
C ASP A 376 -0.58 -8.42 -26.70
N GLN A 377 -0.75 -9.70 -26.31
CA GLN A 377 -1.81 -10.57 -26.85
C GLN A 377 -3.12 -10.46 -26.06
N THR A 378 -3.06 -10.01 -24.80
CA THR A 378 -4.23 -9.84 -23.94
C THR A 378 -4.19 -8.47 -23.26
N PRO A 379 -4.31 -7.37 -24.03
CA PRO A 379 -4.29 -6.03 -23.46
C PRO A 379 -5.53 -5.82 -22.57
N ALA A 380 -5.30 -5.42 -21.33
CA ALA A 380 -6.33 -5.12 -20.36
C ALA A 380 -5.88 -3.96 -19.47
N TYR A 381 -6.81 -3.31 -18.77
CA TYR A 381 -6.45 -2.29 -17.80
C TYR A 381 -5.75 -2.92 -16.60
N ALA A 382 -4.57 -2.42 -16.25
CA ALA A 382 -3.67 -3.05 -15.30
C ALA A 382 -4.30 -3.33 -13.92
N PHE A 383 -5.08 -2.39 -13.39
CA PHE A 383 -5.77 -2.58 -12.10
C PHE A 383 -6.84 -3.68 -12.15
N THR A 384 -7.55 -3.83 -13.28
CA THR A 384 -8.51 -4.94 -13.48
C THR A 384 -7.78 -6.27 -13.39
N THR A 385 -6.71 -6.43 -14.16
CA THR A 385 -5.93 -7.66 -14.21
C THR A 385 -5.35 -8.02 -12.85
N ALA A 386 -4.79 -7.04 -12.13
CA ALA A 386 -4.20 -7.27 -10.80
C ALA A 386 -5.28 -7.67 -9.75
N LEU A 387 -6.48 -7.06 -9.79
CA LEU A 387 -7.58 -7.39 -8.91
C LEU A 387 -8.17 -8.78 -9.18
N GLU A 388 -8.32 -9.16 -10.46
CA GLU A 388 -8.81 -10.47 -10.88
C GLU A 388 -7.80 -11.57 -10.50
N GLU A 389 -6.51 -11.30 -10.68
CA GLU A 389 -5.45 -12.19 -10.25
C GLU A 389 -5.41 -12.35 -8.72
N LEU A 390 -5.59 -11.25 -7.96
CA LEU A 390 -5.70 -11.31 -6.51
C LEU A 390 -6.89 -12.17 -6.07
N ALA A 391 -8.07 -12.00 -6.70
CA ALA A 391 -9.25 -12.80 -6.41
C ALA A 391 -9.02 -14.30 -6.65
N HIS A 392 -8.33 -14.62 -7.73
CA HIS A 392 -8.02 -16.00 -8.12
C HIS A 392 -7.01 -16.65 -7.16
N THR A 393 -5.97 -15.94 -6.76
CA THR A 393 -4.83 -16.50 -6.01
C THR A 393 -4.96 -16.36 -4.50
N GLN A 394 -5.79 -15.46 -4.03
CA GLN A 394 -6.08 -15.25 -2.61
C GLN A 394 -7.56 -15.52 -2.32
N ASP A 395 -8.39 -14.48 -2.40
CA ASP A 395 -9.83 -14.60 -2.21
C ASP A 395 -10.58 -13.38 -2.79
N VAL A 396 -11.85 -13.59 -3.11
CA VAL A 396 -12.75 -12.56 -3.66
C VAL A 396 -13.05 -11.43 -2.67
N PRO A 397 -13.30 -11.68 -1.37
CA PRO A 397 -13.50 -10.59 -0.40
C PRO A 397 -12.33 -9.61 -0.32
N SER A 398 -11.09 -10.10 -0.30
CA SER A 398 -9.88 -9.25 -0.30
C SER A 398 -9.75 -8.43 -1.57
N ALA A 399 -10.03 -9.02 -2.74
CA ALA A 399 -10.02 -8.30 -4.02
C ALA A 399 -11.12 -7.24 -4.10
N ARG A 400 -12.33 -7.50 -3.60
CA ARG A 400 -13.41 -6.50 -3.51
C ARG A 400 -13.05 -5.34 -2.61
N PHE A 401 -12.43 -5.62 -1.46
CA PHE A 401 -11.97 -4.57 -0.57
C PHE A 401 -10.89 -3.70 -1.24
N ALA A 402 -9.90 -4.32 -1.88
CA ALA A 402 -8.87 -3.59 -2.63
C ALA A 402 -9.51 -2.74 -3.74
N ALA A 403 -10.43 -3.30 -4.55
CA ALA A 403 -11.14 -2.56 -5.58
C ALA A 403 -11.91 -1.35 -5.02
N LYS A 404 -12.55 -1.49 -3.86
CA LYS A 404 -13.23 -0.41 -3.17
C LYS A 404 -12.26 0.68 -2.70
N ARG A 405 -11.11 0.30 -2.13
CA ARG A 405 -10.06 1.24 -1.70
C ARG A 405 -9.47 2.00 -2.87
N LEU A 406 -9.31 1.36 -4.02
CA LEU A 406 -8.82 1.96 -5.26
C LEU A 406 -9.91 2.72 -6.04
N GLU A 407 -11.15 2.76 -5.52
CA GLU A 407 -12.34 3.37 -6.14
C GLU A 407 -12.63 2.83 -7.55
N VAL A 408 -12.33 1.55 -7.81
CA VAL A 408 -12.57 0.92 -9.10
C VAL A 408 -14.07 0.77 -9.36
N ARG A 409 -14.58 1.47 -10.37
CA ARG A 409 -16.01 1.48 -10.79
C ARG A 409 -16.23 0.84 -12.15
N ILE A 410 -15.23 0.15 -12.69
CA ILE A 410 -15.33 -0.64 -13.91
C ILE A 410 -15.73 -2.08 -13.58
N PRO A 411 -16.39 -2.80 -14.51
CA PRO A 411 -16.74 -4.20 -14.29
C PRO A 411 -15.52 -5.07 -14.02
N LEU A 412 -15.59 -5.92 -12.99
CA LEU A 412 -14.55 -6.86 -12.59
C LEU A 412 -15.11 -8.30 -12.64
N GLN A 413 -14.29 -9.24 -13.13
CA GLN A 413 -14.61 -10.67 -13.10
C GLN A 413 -13.85 -11.36 -11.94
N LEU A 414 -14.30 -11.10 -10.71
CA LEU A 414 -13.67 -11.64 -9.52
C LEU A 414 -14.06 -13.12 -9.31
N VAL A 415 -13.23 -14.01 -9.81
CA VAL A 415 -13.39 -15.46 -9.70
C VAL A 415 -12.37 -16.02 -8.72
N GLY A 416 -12.83 -16.75 -7.71
CA GLY A 416 -11.95 -17.32 -6.69
C GLY A 416 -12.68 -17.73 -5.42
N THR A 417 -11.93 -17.93 -4.34
CA THR A 417 -12.44 -18.32 -3.03
C THR A 417 -13.36 -17.25 -2.47
N GLN A 418 -14.64 -17.58 -2.22
CA GLN A 418 -15.64 -16.67 -1.65
C GLN A 418 -15.57 -16.60 -0.11
N TRP A 419 -15.08 -17.66 0.53
CA TRP A 419 -15.00 -17.79 1.97
C TRP A 419 -13.54 -18.02 2.38
N PRO A 420 -12.81 -17.00 2.85
CA PRO A 420 -11.39 -17.10 3.19
C PRO A 420 -11.18 -17.85 4.52
N LEU A 421 -11.58 -19.13 4.59
CA LEU A 421 -11.48 -19.96 5.79
C LEU A 421 -10.07 -20.11 6.33
N HIS A 422 -9.04 -19.92 5.48
CA HIS A 422 -7.63 -19.92 5.88
C HIS A 422 -7.33 -18.85 6.95
N LEU A 423 -8.06 -17.72 6.97
CA LEU A 423 -7.91 -16.67 7.98
C LEU A 423 -8.34 -17.11 9.38
N LEU A 424 -9.10 -18.21 9.50
CA LEU A 424 -9.51 -18.79 10.78
C LEU A 424 -8.44 -19.70 11.38
N ILE A 425 -7.44 -20.12 10.63
CA ILE A 425 -6.41 -21.08 11.10
C ILE A 425 -5.67 -20.51 12.29
N ILE A 426 -5.13 -19.29 12.17
CA ILE A 426 -4.33 -18.66 13.23
C ILE A 426 -5.16 -18.37 14.49
N PRO A 427 -6.34 -17.72 14.43
CA PRO A 427 -7.12 -17.48 15.64
C PRO A 427 -7.60 -18.78 16.31
N VAL A 428 -7.93 -19.83 15.54
CA VAL A 428 -8.31 -21.13 16.11
C VAL A 428 -7.12 -21.77 16.83
N LEU A 429 -5.95 -21.82 16.19
CA LEU A 429 -4.74 -22.40 16.79
C LEU A 429 -4.29 -21.59 18.02
N ALA A 430 -4.35 -20.27 17.98
CA ALA A 430 -4.04 -19.39 19.09
C ALA A 430 -5.00 -19.62 20.27
N GLY A 431 -6.31 -19.70 19.99
CA GLY A 431 -7.34 -19.97 21.01
C GLY A 431 -7.15 -21.35 21.66
N LEU A 432 -6.90 -22.39 20.89
CA LEU A 432 -6.57 -23.72 21.40
C LEU A 432 -5.30 -23.72 22.25
N GLY A 433 -4.24 -23.08 21.77
CA GLY A 433 -2.97 -22.93 22.49
C GLY A 433 -3.16 -22.22 23.83
N GLY A 434 -3.92 -21.12 23.87
CA GLY A 434 -4.25 -20.39 25.08
C GLY A 434 -5.04 -21.24 26.08
N ALA A 435 -6.03 -22.01 25.61
CA ALA A 435 -6.79 -22.93 26.47
C ALA A 435 -5.90 -24.05 27.03
N ILE A 436 -5.02 -24.64 26.20
CA ILE A 436 -4.07 -25.68 26.66
C ILE A 436 -3.09 -25.10 27.69
N ALA A 437 -2.54 -23.91 27.45
CA ALA A 437 -1.62 -23.24 28.36
C ALA A 437 -2.26 -23.00 29.74
N PHE A 438 -3.51 -22.50 29.77
CA PHE A 438 -4.28 -22.32 30.99
C PHE A 438 -4.50 -23.65 31.73
N GLY A 439 -4.92 -24.70 31.02
CA GLY A 439 -5.12 -26.04 31.59
C GLY A 439 -3.83 -26.61 32.20
N SER A 440 -2.72 -26.49 31.50
CA SER A 440 -1.40 -26.94 31.94
C SER A 440 -0.93 -26.19 33.17
N LEU A 441 -1.02 -24.86 33.19
CA LEU A 441 -0.66 -24.02 34.33
C LEU A 441 -1.52 -24.37 35.53
N ALA A 442 -2.79 -24.51 35.38
CA ALA A 442 -3.72 -24.87 36.41
C ALA A 442 -3.44 -26.27 36.99
N TRP A 443 -3.05 -27.23 36.14
CA TRP A 443 -2.63 -28.56 36.59
C TRP A 443 -1.33 -28.50 37.42
N LEU A 444 -0.34 -27.73 36.97
CA LEU A 444 0.91 -27.54 37.68
C LEU A 444 0.70 -26.92 39.06
N ILE A 445 -0.14 -25.85 39.12
CA ILE A 445 -0.49 -25.20 40.40
C ILE A 445 -1.16 -26.20 41.35
N ARG A 446 -2.13 -26.98 40.86
CA ARG A 446 -2.79 -28.01 41.70
C ARG A 446 -1.79 -29.06 42.20
N ARG A 447 -0.87 -29.50 41.36
CA ARG A 447 0.15 -30.47 41.73
C ARG A 447 1.11 -29.91 42.77
N ALA A 448 1.54 -28.64 42.61
CA ALA A 448 2.38 -27.94 43.58
C ALA A 448 1.69 -27.79 44.93
N VAL A 449 0.43 -27.36 44.95
CA VAL A 449 -0.38 -27.24 46.17
C VAL A 449 -0.53 -28.60 46.87
N ALA A 450 -0.83 -29.66 46.13
CA ALA A 450 -0.94 -31.01 46.68
C ALA A 450 0.36 -31.52 47.29
N LEU A 451 1.51 -31.22 46.68
CA LEU A 451 2.84 -31.55 47.22
C LEU A 451 3.12 -30.79 48.53
N VAL A 452 2.87 -29.49 48.59
CA VAL A 452 3.03 -28.66 49.78
C VAL A 452 2.13 -29.17 50.93
N GLN A 453 0.87 -29.54 50.63
CA GLN A 453 -0.05 -30.11 51.62
C GLN A 453 0.43 -31.47 52.13
N ARG A 454 0.96 -32.33 51.27
CA ARG A 454 1.55 -33.63 51.68
C ARG A 454 2.75 -33.43 52.60
N HIS A 455 3.66 -32.46 52.31
CA HIS A 455 4.78 -32.14 53.19
C HIS A 455 4.35 -31.60 54.55
N ARG A 456 3.36 -30.67 54.59
CA ARG A 456 2.79 -30.16 55.83
C ARG A 456 2.17 -31.26 56.69
N ASN A 457 1.40 -32.17 56.08
CA ASN A 457 0.77 -33.27 56.77
C ASN A 457 1.81 -34.28 57.34
N ARG A 458 2.94 -34.52 56.64
CA ARG A 458 4.04 -35.34 57.12
C ARG A 458 4.76 -34.69 58.29
N ALA A 459 5.05 -33.39 58.23
CA ALA A 459 5.67 -32.65 59.33
C ALA A 459 4.78 -32.64 60.60
N SER A 460 3.46 -32.43 60.44
CA SER A 460 2.54 -32.45 61.59
C SER A 460 2.29 -33.87 62.17
N ALA A 461 2.53 -34.94 61.38
CA ALA A 461 2.47 -36.31 61.89
C ALA A 461 3.72 -36.67 62.72
N GLN A 462 4.89 -36.16 62.33
CA GLN A 462 6.14 -36.36 63.10
C GLN A 462 6.15 -35.62 64.42
N THR A 463 5.49 -34.47 64.58
CA THR A 463 5.35 -33.71 65.81
C THR A 463 4.32 -34.29 66.77
N ARG A 464 3.55 -35.28 66.41
CA ARG A 464 2.52 -35.97 67.23
C ARG A 464 2.93 -37.34 67.78
N GLN A 465 4.20 -37.77 67.62
CA GLN A 465 4.65 -38.97 68.36
C GLN A 465 4.72 -38.69 69.84
N PRO A 466 3.99 -39.45 70.71
CA PRO A 466 4.06 -39.24 72.12
C PRO A 466 5.46 -39.64 72.58
N GLN A 467 6.09 -38.81 73.42
CA GLN A 467 7.22 -39.23 74.28
C GLN A 467 6.70 -40.32 75.13
N ILE A 468 6.98 -41.59 74.76
CA ILE A 468 6.81 -42.70 75.72
C ILE A 468 7.91 -42.52 76.73
N GLY A 469 7.52 -42.09 77.95
CA GLY A 469 8.38 -41.90 79.10
C GLY A 469 9.15 -43.19 79.42
N ARG A 470 10.43 -43.02 79.61
CA ARG A 470 11.23 -44.00 80.33
C ARG A 470 10.95 -43.83 81.83
N ALA A 471 10.33 -44.80 82.41
CA ALA A 471 10.38 -45.07 83.87
C ALA A 471 11.56 -46.02 84.17
#